data_6ca2199ff415ba80943ae2b72b1e1eba
#
_entry.id   6ca2199ff415ba80943ae2b72b1e1eba
#
_cell.length_a   1.000
_cell.length_b   1.000
_cell.length_c   1.000
_cell.angle_alpha   90.00
_cell.angle_beta   90.00
_cell.angle_gamma   90.00
#
_symmetry.space_group_name_H-M   'P 1'
#
loop_
_entity.id
_entity.type
_entity.pdbx_description
1 polymer ?
#
loop_
_entity_poly.entity_id
_entity_poly.type
_entity_poly.pdbx_seq_one_letter_code
_entity_poly.pdbx_strand_id
1 'polypeptide(L)'
;MLHHVSIEVPPSDVERTIELWRLLGFERVEAPESLRPCVTWLEREETQIHLIHSEQATAPPLGHTAVVTPDFDATVARVRDAGFEVEDHEPLWGEPRAFALAPGGHRVELMAAPPG
;
A
#
# COMPACT_ATOMS: atom_id res chain seq x y z
N MET A 1 -10.32 3.46 16.45
CA MET A 1 -9.71 2.52 15.50
C MET A 1 -9.81 3.06 14.08
N LEU A 2 -8.72 3.05 13.36
CA LEU A 2 -8.74 3.41 11.94
C LEU A 2 -9.39 2.27 11.15
N HIS A 3 -10.44 2.56 10.37
CA HIS A 3 -11.10 1.55 9.55
C HIS A 3 -10.45 1.43 8.18
N HIS A 4 -10.30 2.53 7.46
CA HIS A 4 -9.71 2.50 6.13
C HIS A 4 -9.07 3.82 5.73
N VAL A 5 -8.21 3.71 4.72
CA VAL A 5 -7.67 4.84 3.98
C VAL A 5 -8.10 4.67 2.53
N SER A 6 -8.59 5.73 1.92
CA SER A 6 -8.94 5.73 0.48
C SER A 6 -7.85 6.44 -0.29
N ILE A 7 -7.40 5.81 -1.38
CA ILE A 7 -6.42 6.40 -2.28
C ILE A 7 -6.95 6.35 -3.70
N GLU A 8 -6.66 7.35 -4.49
CA GLU A 8 -7.09 7.42 -5.89
C GLU A 8 -6.04 6.77 -6.78
N VAL A 9 -6.48 5.93 -7.69
CA VAL A 9 -5.60 5.17 -8.58
C VAL A 9 -6.16 5.22 -10.00
N PRO A 10 -5.34 5.50 -11.02
CA PRO A 10 -5.80 5.40 -12.40
C PRO A 10 -6.30 3.97 -12.69
N PRO A 11 -7.39 3.81 -13.44
CA PRO A 11 -7.91 2.46 -13.74
C PRO A 11 -6.86 1.50 -14.29
N SER A 12 -5.94 1.98 -15.12
CA SER A 12 -4.88 1.15 -15.69
C SER A 12 -3.85 0.66 -14.66
N ASP A 13 -3.79 1.27 -13.47
CA ASP A 13 -2.83 0.92 -12.43
C ASP A 13 -3.44 0.12 -11.29
N VAL A 14 -4.74 -0.16 -11.33
CA VAL A 14 -5.44 -0.84 -10.24
C VAL A 14 -4.87 -2.22 -9.95
N GLU A 15 -4.73 -3.07 -10.97
CA GLU A 15 -4.25 -4.45 -10.76
C GLU A 15 -2.81 -4.47 -10.23
N ARG A 16 -1.96 -3.60 -10.71
CA ARG A 16 -0.57 -3.52 -10.23
C ARG A 16 -0.52 -3.02 -8.78
N THR A 17 -1.40 -2.10 -8.42
CA THR A 17 -1.51 -1.60 -7.04
C THR A 17 -2.02 -2.70 -6.11
N ILE A 18 -3.01 -3.48 -6.54
CA ILE A 18 -3.49 -4.64 -5.77
C ILE A 18 -2.34 -5.61 -5.51
N GLU A 19 -1.51 -5.88 -6.52
CA GLU A 19 -0.37 -6.79 -6.38
C GLU A 19 0.58 -6.33 -5.27
N LEU A 20 0.89 -5.03 -5.21
CA LEU A 20 1.74 -4.49 -4.15
C LEU A 20 1.12 -4.74 -2.77
N TRP A 21 -0.15 -4.37 -2.60
CA TRP A 21 -0.81 -4.52 -1.31
C TRP A 21 -0.94 -5.98 -0.88
N ARG A 22 -1.11 -6.92 -1.84
CA ARG A 22 -1.10 -8.35 -1.54
C ARG A 22 0.23 -8.80 -0.96
N LEU A 23 1.33 -8.29 -1.50
CA LEU A 23 2.67 -8.58 -0.96
C LEU A 23 2.84 -8.08 0.47
N LEU A 24 2.05 -7.09 0.87
CA LEU A 24 2.02 -6.55 2.22
C LEU A 24 0.99 -7.23 3.13
N GLY A 25 0.35 -8.29 2.64
CA GLY A 25 -0.59 -9.09 3.43
C GLY A 25 -2.05 -8.67 3.31
N PHE A 26 -2.38 -7.75 2.42
CA PHE A 26 -3.78 -7.35 2.18
C PHE A 26 -4.41 -8.26 1.14
N GLU A 27 -5.68 -8.57 1.35
CA GLU A 27 -6.46 -9.39 0.42
C GLU A 27 -7.69 -8.62 -0.05
N ARG A 28 -8.07 -8.86 -1.29
CA ARG A 28 -9.26 -8.24 -1.84
C ARG A 28 -10.51 -8.73 -1.11
N VAL A 29 -11.36 -7.80 -0.70
CA VAL A 29 -12.67 -8.10 -0.12
C VAL A 29 -13.76 -7.46 -0.96
N GLU A 30 -14.98 -7.94 -0.81
CA GLU A 30 -16.10 -7.51 -1.62
C GLU A 30 -16.58 -6.12 -1.20
N ALA A 31 -16.56 -5.18 -2.15
CA ALA A 31 -17.17 -3.86 -1.96
C ALA A 31 -18.68 -3.95 -2.22
N PRO A 32 -19.49 -2.99 -1.72
CA PRO A 32 -20.91 -2.93 -2.06
C PRO A 32 -21.11 -2.91 -3.57
N GLU A 33 -22.10 -3.65 -4.05
CA GLU A 33 -22.34 -3.83 -5.48
C GLU A 33 -22.42 -2.51 -6.25
N SER A 34 -23.05 -1.50 -5.67
CA SER A 34 -23.20 -0.19 -6.31
C SER A 34 -21.89 0.55 -6.50
N LEU A 35 -20.84 0.19 -5.75
CA LEU A 35 -19.53 0.84 -5.82
C LEU A 35 -18.50 0.06 -6.63
N ARG A 36 -18.72 -1.25 -6.86
CA ARG A 36 -17.72 -2.14 -7.46
C ARG A 36 -17.11 -1.66 -8.77
N PRO A 37 -17.85 -1.03 -9.67
CA PRO A 37 -17.23 -0.53 -10.90
C PRO A 37 -16.17 0.56 -10.68
N CYS A 38 -16.22 1.25 -9.53
CA CYS A 38 -15.41 2.42 -9.26
C CYS A 38 -14.45 2.28 -8.10
N VAL A 39 -14.49 1.15 -7.36
CA VAL A 39 -13.63 0.96 -6.19
C VAL A 39 -13.16 -0.49 -6.08
N THR A 40 -12.04 -0.68 -5.40
CA THR A 40 -11.53 -1.98 -4.96
C THR A 40 -11.20 -1.87 -3.48
N TRP A 41 -11.68 -2.79 -2.68
CA TRP A 41 -11.40 -2.83 -1.25
C TRP A 41 -10.42 -3.94 -0.93
N LEU A 42 -9.40 -3.61 -0.15
CA LEU A 42 -8.38 -4.55 0.31
C LEU A 42 -8.36 -4.52 1.83
N GLU A 43 -8.14 -5.67 2.45
CA GLU A 43 -8.18 -5.77 3.91
C GLU A 43 -7.02 -6.60 4.44
N ARG A 44 -6.48 -6.16 5.54
CA ARG A 44 -5.53 -6.90 6.36
C ARG A 44 -5.93 -6.70 7.81
N GLU A 45 -6.22 -7.81 8.49
CA GLU A 45 -6.76 -7.75 9.84
C GLU A 45 -8.05 -6.92 9.84
N GLU A 46 -8.14 -5.84 10.59
CA GLU A 46 -9.37 -5.03 10.64
C GLU A 46 -9.21 -3.68 9.95
N THR A 47 -8.13 -3.50 9.18
CA THR A 47 -7.87 -2.25 8.46
C THR A 47 -8.00 -2.47 6.97
N GLN A 48 -8.61 -1.52 6.29
CA GLN A 48 -8.83 -1.59 4.85
C GLN A 48 -8.11 -0.48 4.11
N ILE A 49 -7.75 -0.79 2.87
CA ILE A 49 -7.32 0.18 1.88
C ILE A 49 -8.38 0.17 0.79
N HIS A 50 -8.94 1.31 0.48
CA HIS A 50 -9.90 1.47 -0.60
C HIS A 50 -9.22 2.16 -1.78
N LEU A 51 -9.21 1.49 -2.93
CA LEU A 51 -8.69 2.06 -4.17
C LEU A 51 -9.87 2.67 -4.92
N ILE A 52 -9.84 3.98 -5.10
CA ILE A 52 -10.86 4.70 -5.87
C ILE A 52 -10.32 4.82 -7.29
N HIS A 53 -11.01 4.22 -8.25
CA HIS A 53 -10.59 4.24 -9.66
C HIS A 53 -10.94 5.59 -10.27
N SER A 54 -9.94 6.36 -10.69
CA SER A 54 -10.16 7.68 -11.26
C SER A 54 -9.12 8.00 -12.33
N GLU A 55 -9.59 8.41 -13.51
CA GLU A 55 -8.72 8.90 -14.57
C GLU A 55 -7.97 10.18 -14.17
N GLN A 56 -8.47 10.87 -13.15
CA GLN A 56 -7.88 12.11 -12.65
C GLN A 56 -7.16 11.90 -11.32
N ALA A 57 -6.79 10.65 -11.02
CA ALA A 57 -6.12 10.32 -9.79
C ALA A 57 -4.79 11.06 -9.67
N THR A 58 -4.52 11.54 -8.45
CA THR A 58 -3.26 12.18 -8.10
C THR A 58 -2.75 11.57 -6.80
N ALA A 59 -1.43 11.51 -6.67
CA ALA A 59 -0.81 11.08 -5.43
C ALA A 59 -0.24 12.30 -4.70
N PRO A 60 -0.35 12.34 -3.36
CA PRO A 60 0.27 13.44 -2.61
C PRO A 60 1.79 13.36 -2.72
N PRO A 61 2.49 14.51 -2.81
CA PRO A 61 3.96 14.49 -2.95
C PRO A 61 4.68 13.90 -1.74
N LEU A 62 4.15 14.05 -0.54
CA LEU A 62 4.79 13.57 0.69
C LEU A 62 3.87 12.66 1.52
N GLY A 63 2.57 12.82 1.41
CA GLY A 63 1.61 11.98 2.14
C GLY A 63 1.73 10.53 1.73
N HIS A 64 1.63 9.62 2.69
CA HIS A 64 1.80 8.18 2.45
C HIS A 64 1.08 7.36 3.52
N THR A 65 0.91 6.09 3.22
CA THR A 65 0.42 5.11 4.18
C THR A 65 1.61 4.31 4.70
N ALA A 66 1.62 3.98 5.98
CA ALA A 66 2.67 3.17 6.58
C ALA A 66 2.08 1.86 7.10
N VAL A 67 2.79 0.75 6.88
CA VAL A 67 2.39 -0.57 7.38
C VAL A 67 3.56 -1.21 8.12
N VAL A 68 3.25 -1.89 9.21
CA VAL A 68 4.25 -2.66 9.94
C VAL A 68 4.37 -4.02 9.28
N THR A 69 5.60 -4.39 8.94
CA THR A 69 5.91 -5.68 8.29
C THR A 69 6.92 -6.42 9.18
N PRO A 70 6.46 -7.32 10.07
CA PRO A 70 7.38 -8.02 11.00
C PRO A 70 8.52 -8.75 10.29
N ASP A 71 8.25 -9.32 9.10
CA ASP A 71 9.28 -9.96 8.27
C ASP A 71 9.87 -8.96 7.28
N PHE A 72 10.40 -7.87 7.77
CA PHE A 72 10.79 -6.73 6.96
C PHE A 72 11.71 -7.10 5.78
N ASP A 73 12.83 -7.77 6.04
CA ASP A 73 13.80 -8.09 4.98
C ASP A 73 13.19 -9.00 3.91
N ALA A 74 12.42 -10.01 4.32
CA ALA A 74 11.75 -10.92 3.41
C ALA A 74 10.67 -10.21 2.59
N THR A 75 9.92 -9.32 3.23
CA THR A 75 8.88 -8.54 2.54
C THR A 75 9.49 -7.61 1.50
N VAL A 76 10.54 -6.87 1.86
CA VAL A 76 11.24 -5.98 0.93
C VAL A 76 11.78 -6.78 -0.26
N ALA A 77 12.37 -7.95 -0.01
CA ALA A 77 12.88 -8.80 -1.08
C ALA A 77 11.76 -9.23 -2.04
N ARG A 78 10.61 -9.64 -1.50
CA ARG A 78 9.46 -10.05 -2.33
C ARG A 78 8.91 -8.88 -3.16
N VAL A 79 8.85 -7.70 -2.57
CA VAL A 79 8.37 -6.51 -3.27
C VAL A 79 9.31 -6.13 -4.41
N ARG A 80 10.62 -6.16 -4.16
CA ARG A 80 11.62 -5.92 -5.20
C ARG A 80 11.58 -6.98 -6.29
N ASP A 81 11.47 -8.25 -5.93
CA ASP A 81 11.40 -9.34 -6.89
C ASP A 81 10.16 -9.26 -7.78
N ALA A 82 9.09 -8.67 -7.28
CA ALA A 82 7.87 -8.43 -8.06
C ALA A 82 8.01 -7.21 -9.00
N GLY A 83 9.15 -6.52 -8.98
CA GLY A 83 9.43 -5.41 -9.88
C GLY A 83 9.07 -4.04 -9.36
N PHE A 84 8.70 -3.91 -8.08
CA PHE A 84 8.45 -2.60 -7.47
C PHE A 84 9.77 -1.99 -6.99
N GLU A 85 9.90 -0.69 -7.17
CA GLU A 85 11.03 0.04 -6.61
C GLU A 85 10.82 0.21 -5.10
N VAL A 86 11.88 -0.02 -4.33
CA VAL A 86 11.88 0.18 -2.88
C VAL A 86 13.10 1.03 -2.52
N GLU A 87 12.83 2.16 -1.87
CA GLU A 87 13.87 3.08 -1.40
C GLU A 87 14.11 2.86 0.08
N ASP A 88 15.33 2.50 0.45
CA ASP A 88 15.72 2.40 1.85
C ASP A 88 15.81 3.78 2.48
N HIS A 89 15.36 3.90 3.72
CA HIS A 89 15.43 5.13 4.49
C HIS A 89 16.13 4.88 5.83
N GLU A 90 16.68 5.94 6.40
CA GLU A 90 17.36 5.83 7.68
C GLU A 90 16.37 5.46 8.79
N PRO A 91 16.77 4.55 9.69
CA PRO A 91 15.96 4.24 10.86
C PRO A 91 15.86 5.48 11.77
N LEU A 92 14.64 5.91 12.06
CA LEU A 92 14.44 7.06 12.95
C LEU A 92 14.27 6.67 14.40
N TRP A 93 13.97 5.39 14.67
CA TRP A 93 13.81 4.85 16.03
C TRP A 93 14.55 3.51 16.21
N GLY A 94 15.62 3.32 15.44
CA GLY A 94 16.46 2.14 15.56
C GLY A 94 15.99 0.91 14.80
N GLU A 95 14.85 0.99 14.12
CA GLU A 95 14.28 -0.12 13.34
C GLU A 95 14.32 0.19 11.84
N PRO A 96 14.57 -0.81 10.98
CA PRO A 96 14.59 -0.60 9.54
C PRO A 96 13.25 -0.08 9.00
N ARG A 97 13.32 0.77 7.99
CA ARG A 97 12.16 1.23 7.24
C ARG A 97 12.53 1.53 5.79
N ALA A 98 11.56 1.46 4.91
CA ALA A 98 11.75 1.71 3.48
C ALA A 98 10.44 2.20 2.88
N PHE A 99 10.50 2.76 1.67
CA PHE A 99 9.31 3.18 0.92
C PHE A 99 9.20 2.36 -0.36
N ALA A 100 8.09 1.65 -0.52
CA ALA A 100 7.74 1.02 -1.78
C ALA A 100 6.98 2.03 -2.64
N LEU A 101 7.30 2.06 -3.94
CA LEU A 101 6.66 2.97 -4.89
C LEU A 101 5.56 2.23 -5.65
N ALA A 102 4.33 2.64 -5.43
CA ALA A 102 3.18 2.11 -6.14
C ALA A 102 2.97 2.85 -7.47
N PRO A 103 2.25 2.25 -8.42
CA PRO A 103 1.88 2.95 -9.64
C PRO A 103 1.11 4.25 -9.33
N GLY A 104 1.27 5.25 -10.18
CA GLY A 104 0.59 6.53 -9.98
C GLY A 104 1.27 7.46 -9.00
N GLY A 105 2.42 7.05 -8.43
CA GLY A 105 3.20 7.90 -7.53
C GLY A 105 2.87 7.76 -6.05
N HIS A 106 1.96 6.86 -5.67
CA HIS A 106 1.71 6.60 -4.26
C HIS A 106 2.90 5.91 -3.61
N ARG A 107 3.20 6.31 -2.38
CA ARG A 107 4.30 5.74 -1.59
C ARG A 107 3.72 4.98 -0.41
N VAL A 108 4.31 3.84 -0.12
CA VAL A 108 3.92 3.03 1.04
C VAL A 108 5.15 2.82 1.90
N GLU A 109 5.10 3.30 3.12
CA GLU A 109 6.20 3.08 4.06
C GLU A 109 6.09 1.68 4.66
N LEU A 110 7.18 0.93 4.61
CA LEU A 110 7.31 -0.39 5.22
C LEU A 110 8.12 -0.20 6.48
N MET A 111 7.58 -0.61 7.62
CA MET A 111 8.20 -0.46 8.92
C MET A 111 8.45 -1.83 9.54
N ALA A 112 9.67 -2.11 9.95
CA ALA A 112 9.96 -3.37 10.62
C ALA A 112 9.24 -3.48 11.97
N ALA A 113 9.11 -2.35 12.66
CA ALA A 113 8.41 -2.25 13.93
C ALA A 113 7.96 -0.81 14.16
N PRO A 114 6.89 -0.58 14.92
CA PRO A 114 6.52 0.78 15.29
C PRO A 114 7.53 1.40 16.26
N PRO A 115 7.55 2.72 16.38
CA PRO A 115 8.35 3.39 17.41
C PRO A 115 7.99 2.83 18.78
N GLY A 116 9.00 2.47 19.54
CA GLY A 116 8.81 1.83 20.86
C GLY A 116 8.73 2.78 22.02
#